data_a1047b822309fa59c42d50b3cd6ae81d
#
_entry.id   a1047b822309fa59c42d50b3cd6ae81d
#
_cell.length_a   1.000
_cell.length_b   1.000
_cell.length_c   1.000
_cell.angle_alpha   90.00
_cell.angle_beta   90.00
_cell.angle_gamma   90.00
#
_symmetry.space_group_name_H-M   'P 1'
#
loop_
_entity.id
_entity.type
_entity.pdbx_description
1 polymer ?
#
loop_
_entity_poly.entity_id
_entity_poly.type
_entity_poly.pdbx_seq_one_letter_code
_entity_poly.pdbx_strand_id
1 'polypeptide(L)'
;TPECPRLCVFRSNAHIHVQIIDDVNQNTLVSASSVDMKLENGGNVEAARLVGTEIAKRALEKNIKEVVFDRGGYVYAGRVQALAEAAREAGLEF
;
A
#
# COMPACT_ATOMS: atom_id res chain seq x y z
N THR A 1 -0.28 15.27 9.51
CA THR A 1 -0.35 16.59 8.89
C THR A 1 -1.10 16.53 7.57
N PRO A 2 -1.73 17.64 7.13
CA PRO A 2 -2.46 17.64 5.87
C PRO A 2 -1.61 17.30 4.65
N GLU A 3 -0.30 17.51 4.74
CA GLU A 3 0.62 17.24 3.65
C GLU A 3 1.01 15.77 3.53
N CYS A 4 0.68 14.96 4.55
CA CYS A 4 1.00 13.53 4.50
C CYS A 4 -0.19 12.72 4.02
N PRO A 5 -0.13 12.14 2.81
CA PRO A 5 -1.19 11.26 2.35
C PRO A 5 -1.25 10.01 3.23
N ARG A 6 -2.39 9.35 3.20
CA ARG A 6 -2.63 8.15 3.98
C ARG A 6 -2.54 6.91 3.10
N LEU A 7 -1.74 5.95 3.55
CA LEU A 7 -1.63 4.65 2.88
C LEU A 7 -2.66 3.72 3.51
N CYS A 8 -3.67 3.36 2.74
CA CYS A 8 -4.77 2.50 3.19
C CYS A 8 -4.62 1.12 2.59
N VAL A 9 -4.76 0.09 3.42
CA VAL A 9 -4.70 -1.30 2.99
C VAL A 9 -6.07 -1.92 3.09
N PHE A 10 -6.51 -2.57 2.02
CA PHE A 10 -7.75 -3.33 1.96
C PHE A 10 -7.41 -4.74 1.52
N ARG A 11 -7.96 -5.73 2.18
CA ARG A 11 -7.68 -7.12 1.82
C ARG A 11 -8.97 -7.94 1.76
N SER A 12 -8.98 -8.91 0.84
CA SER A 12 -10.02 -9.93 0.77
C SER A 12 -9.33 -11.30 0.87
N ASN A 13 -10.10 -12.37 0.77
CA ASN A 13 -9.54 -13.72 0.88
C ASN A 13 -8.49 -14.01 -0.18
N ALA A 14 -8.71 -13.55 -1.41
CA ALA A 14 -7.87 -13.88 -2.54
C ALA A 14 -6.96 -12.74 -2.99
N HIS A 15 -7.22 -11.51 -2.54
CA HIS A 15 -6.50 -10.35 -3.06
C HIS A 15 -6.19 -9.32 -1.99
N ILE A 16 -5.22 -8.45 -2.29
CA ILE A 16 -4.88 -7.34 -1.43
C ILE A 16 -4.80 -6.08 -2.28
N HIS A 17 -5.35 -4.98 -1.75
CA HIS A 17 -5.36 -3.68 -2.41
C HIS A 17 -4.72 -2.64 -1.49
N VAL A 18 -4.03 -1.68 -2.07
CA VAL A 18 -3.48 -0.57 -1.31
C VAL A 18 -3.68 0.72 -2.10
N GLN A 19 -4.00 1.80 -1.37
CA GLN A 19 -4.23 3.11 -1.95
C GLN A 19 -3.52 4.16 -1.11
N ILE A 20 -2.98 5.17 -1.78
CA ILE A 20 -2.47 6.36 -1.11
C ILE A 20 -3.48 7.48 -1.39
N ILE A 21 -4.09 7.98 -0.34
CA ILE A 21 -5.21 8.92 -0.41
C ILE A 21 -4.81 10.26 0.19
N ASP A 22 -5.15 11.33 -0.54
CA ASP A 22 -5.03 12.69 -0.03
C ASP A 22 -6.35 13.03 0.69
N ASP A 23 -6.31 13.08 2.02
CA ASP A 23 -7.50 13.36 2.81
C ASP A 23 -8.01 14.80 2.66
N VAL A 24 -7.14 15.73 2.30
CA VAL A 24 -7.53 17.13 2.13
C VAL A 24 -8.43 17.29 0.91
N ASN A 25 -8.03 16.70 -0.21
CA ASN A 25 -8.78 16.77 -1.47
C ASN A 25 -9.63 15.53 -1.71
N GLN A 26 -9.55 14.54 -0.83
CA GLN A 26 -10.29 13.27 -0.93
C GLN A 26 -10.05 12.55 -2.26
N ASN A 27 -8.83 12.60 -2.75
CA ASN A 27 -8.43 11.96 -3.98
C ASN A 27 -7.51 10.77 -3.72
N THR A 28 -7.70 9.71 -4.49
CA THR A 28 -6.74 8.61 -4.51
C THR A 28 -5.59 9.03 -5.41
N LEU A 29 -4.42 9.20 -4.82
CA LEU A 29 -3.23 9.66 -5.56
C LEU A 29 -2.57 8.50 -6.31
N VAL A 30 -2.47 7.36 -5.65
CA VAL A 30 -1.82 6.17 -6.20
C VAL A 30 -2.56 4.95 -5.69
N SER A 31 -2.63 3.91 -6.48
CA SER A 31 -3.20 2.64 -6.05
C SER A 31 -2.43 1.48 -6.66
N ALA A 32 -2.49 0.34 -6.00
CA ALA A 32 -1.94 -0.92 -6.51
C ALA A 32 -2.72 -2.08 -5.89
N SER A 33 -2.79 -3.18 -6.59
CA SER A 33 -3.45 -4.37 -6.07
C SER A 33 -2.89 -5.63 -6.71
N SER A 34 -3.13 -6.77 -6.06
CA SER A 34 -2.75 -8.06 -6.63
C SER A 34 -3.51 -8.35 -7.92
N VAL A 35 -4.75 -7.86 -8.02
CA VAL A 35 -5.54 -7.99 -9.26
C VAL A 35 -4.92 -7.17 -10.38
N ASP A 36 -4.56 -5.92 -10.08
CA ASP A 36 -3.95 -5.00 -11.02
C ASP A 36 -2.62 -5.54 -11.55
N MET A 37 -1.87 -6.22 -10.71
CA MET A 37 -0.58 -6.82 -11.06
C MET A 37 -0.71 -8.22 -11.66
N LYS A 38 -1.95 -8.70 -11.82
CA LYS A 38 -2.24 -10.02 -12.40
C LYS A 38 -1.58 -11.17 -11.65
N LEU A 39 -1.52 -11.06 -10.33
CA LEU A 39 -1.00 -12.13 -9.50
C LEU A 39 -2.04 -13.25 -9.37
N GLU A 40 -1.60 -14.48 -9.52
CA GLU A 40 -2.51 -15.63 -9.46
C GLU A 40 -3.15 -15.80 -8.09
N ASN A 41 -2.39 -15.50 -7.04
CA ASN A 41 -2.87 -15.61 -5.68
C ASN A 41 -2.44 -14.38 -4.88
N GLY A 42 -3.37 -13.48 -4.62
CA GLY A 42 -3.13 -12.29 -3.82
C GLY A 42 -3.31 -12.50 -2.33
N GLY A 43 -3.63 -13.72 -1.92
CA GLY A 43 -3.93 -14.03 -0.53
C GLY A 43 -2.73 -14.41 0.32
N ASN A 44 -1.51 -14.29 -0.17
CA ASN A 44 -0.31 -14.70 0.58
C ASN A 44 0.63 -13.52 0.84
N VAL A 45 1.63 -13.76 1.69
CA VAL A 45 2.62 -12.77 2.10
C VAL A 45 3.46 -12.30 0.91
N GLU A 46 3.84 -13.20 0.03
CA GLU A 46 4.65 -12.87 -1.13
C GLU A 46 3.94 -11.88 -2.05
N ALA A 47 2.65 -12.10 -2.30
CA ALA A 47 1.85 -11.17 -3.11
C ALA A 47 1.78 -9.79 -2.44
N ALA A 48 1.61 -9.76 -1.12
CA ALA A 48 1.58 -8.50 -0.37
C ALA A 48 2.89 -7.74 -0.50
N ARG A 49 4.02 -8.41 -0.47
CA ARG A 49 5.33 -7.78 -0.67
C ARG A 49 5.44 -7.17 -2.05
N LEU A 50 5.01 -7.87 -3.07
CA LEU A 50 5.02 -7.35 -4.44
C LEU A 50 4.14 -6.12 -4.58
N VAL A 51 2.95 -6.14 -3.99
CA VAL A 51 2.03 -5.00 -4.01
C VAL A 51 2.64 -3.82 -3.26
N GLY A 52 3.26 -4.06 -2.11
CA GLY A 52 3.92 -3.00 -1.33
C GLY A 52 5.05 -2.35 -2.10
N THR A 53 5.87 -3.12 -2.77
CA THR A 53 6.95 -2.60 -3.60
C THR A 53 6.39 -1.75 -4.74
N GLU A 54 5.34 -2.23 -5.39
CA GLU A 54 4.72 -1.51 -6.51
C GLU A 54 4.10 -0.18 -6.08
N ILE A 55 3.38 -0.16 -4.96
CA ILE A 55 2.79 1.09 -4.48
C ILE A 55 3.87 2.12 -4.14
N ALA A 56 4.98 1.67 -3.58
CA ALA A 56 6.10 2.56 -3.28
C ALA A 56 6.70 3.14 -4.55
N LYS A 57 6.90 2.33 -5.57
CA LYS A 57 7.43 2.82 -6.86
C LYS A 57 6.50 3.86 -7.46
N ARG A 58 5.20 3.57 -7.48
CA ARG A 58 4.20 4.49 -8.04
C ARG A 58 4.15 5.79 -7.26
N ALA A 59 4.27 5.72 -5.93
CA ALA A 59 4.28 6.91 -5.09
C ALA A 59 5.51 7.77 -5.36
N LEU A 60 6.68 7.17 -5.45
CA LEU A 60 7.91 7.90 -5.70
C LEU A 60 7.91 8.59 -7.07
N GLU A 61 7.28 7.97 -8.07
CA GLU A 61 7.11 8.59 -9.38
C GLU A 61 6.30 9.88 -9.30
N LYS A 62 5.44 10.00 -8.28
CA LYS A 62 4.62 11.20 -8.05
C LYS A 62 5.20 12.10 -6.97
N ASN A 63 6.46 11.85 -6.58
CA ASN A 63 7.16 12.60 -5.54
C ASN A 63 6.53 12.46 -4.15
N ILE A 64 5.87 11.35 -3.90
CA ILE A 64 5.29 11.04 -2.60
C ILE A 64 6.27 10.13 -1.87
N LYS A 65 6.88 10.61 -0.79
CA LYS A 65 7.84 9.83 -0.01
C LYS A 65 7.32 9.49 1.37
N GLU A 66 6.58 10.41 1.99
CA GLU A 66 6.06 10.23 3.34
C GLU A 66 4.57 9.98 3.30
N VAL A 67 4.15 8.96 4.03
CA VAL A 67 2.73 8.61 4.13
C VAL A 67 2.43 8.20 5.57
N VAL A 68 1.16 8.30 5.96
CA VAL A 68 0.67 7.77 7.23
C VAL A 68 0.11 6.38 6.94
N PHE A 69 0.59 5.37 7.64
CA PHE A 69 0.13 4.00 7.43
C PHE A 69 -1.17 3.75 8.18
N ASP A 70 -2.23 3.46 7.44
CA ASP A 70 -3.54 3.14 8.01
C ASP A 70 -3.92 1.70 7.65
N ARG A 71 -3.99 0.86 8.66
CA ARG A 71 -4.31 -0.56 8.51
C ARG A 71 -5.81 -0.83 8.41
N GLY A 72 -6.62 0.18 8.64
CA GLY A 72 -8.08 0.00 8.63
C GLY A 72 -8.59 -0.95 9.69
N GLY A 73 -7.89 -1.04 10.82
CA GLY A 73 -8.25 -1.97 11.88
C GLY A 73 -7.65 -3.37 11.77
N TYR A 74 -6.93 -3.66 10.69
CA TYR A 74 -6.27 -4.95 10.54
C TYR A 74 -5.07 -5.07 11.51
N VAL A 75 -4.81 -6.30 11.96
CA VAL A 75 -3.64 -6.59 12.78
C VAL A 75 -2.38 -6.40 11.95
N TYR A 76 -1.36 -5.77 12.54
CA TYR A 76 -0.07 -5.57 11.86
C TYR A 76 0.73 -6.87 11.89
N ALA A 77 0.34 -7.78 11.02
CA ALA A 77 0.96 -9.10 10.91
C ALA A 77 0.64 -9.70 9.54
N GLY A 78 1.37 -10.73 9.18
CA GLY A 78 1.12 -11.46 7.94
C GLY A 78 1.22 -10.58 6.71
N ARG A 79 0.20 -10.56 5.90
CA ARG A 79 0.18 -9.80 4.63
C ARG A 79 0.34 -8.30 4.83
N VAL A 80 -0.30 -7.75 5.85
CA VAL A 80 -0.23 -6.30 6.11
C VAL A 80 1.20 -5.90 6.48
N GLN A 81 1.84 -6.68 7.34
CA GLN A 81 3.21 -6.43 7.73
C GLN A 81 4.16 -6.55 6.53
N ALA A 82 4.01 -7.59 5.73
CA ALA A 82 4.86 -7.80 4.57
C ALA A 82 4.74 -6.65 3.56
N LEU A 83 3.51 -6.17 3.34
CA LEU A 83 3.28 -5.04 2.45
C LEU A 83 3.97 -3.78 2.97
N ALA A 84 3.81 -3.49 4.26
CA ALA A 84 4.40 -2.30 4.86
C ALA A 84 5.93 -2.34 4.80
N GLU A 85 6.53 -3.48 5.14
CA GLU A 85 7.98 -3.63 5.10
C GLU A 85 8.52 -3.47 3.67
N ALA A 86 7.84 -4.06 2.69
CA ALA A 86 8.25 -3.94 1.29
C ALA A 86 8.17 -2.50 0.81
N ALA A 87 7.12 -1.77 1.20
CA ALA A 87 6.97 -0.37 0.84
C ALA A 87 8.08 0.49 1.46
N ARG A 88 8.46 0.21 2.70
CA ARG A 88 9.58 0.91 3.34
C ARG A 88 10.90 0.63 2.64
N GLU A 89 11.15 -0.62 2.31
CA GLU A 89 12.37 -1.03 1.62
C GLU A 89 12.48 -0.37 0.25
N ALA A 90 11.36 -0.12 -0.40
CA ALA A 90 11.32 0.51 -1.71
C ALA A 90 11.44 2.04 -1.65
N GLY A 91 11.39 2.64 -0.46
CA GLY A 91 11.68 4.06 -0.29
C GLY A 91 10.61 4.89 0.39
N LEU A 92 9.46 4.34 0.74
CA LEU A 92 8.44 5.10 1.47
C LEU A 92 8.82 5.23 2.94
N GLU A 93 8.43 6.34 3.54
CA GLU A 93 8.63 6.63 4.96
C GLU A 93 7.29 6.71 5.69
N PHE A 94 7.16 5.92 6.71
CA PHE A 94 5.97 5.97 7.57
C PHE A 94 6.22 5.28 8.91
#